data_b7f2411da55a0eff0c80482d4df3a31f
#
_entry.id   b7f2411da55a0eff0c80482d4df3a31f
#
_cell.length_a   1.000
_cell.length_b   1.000
_cell.length_c   1.000
_cell.angle_alpha   90.00
_cell.angle_beta   90.00
_cell.angle_gamma   90.00
#
_symmetry.space_group_name_H-M   'P 1'
#
loop_
_entity.id
_entity.type
_entity.pdbx_description
1 polymer ?
#
loop_
_entity_poly.entity_id
_entity_poly.type
_entity_poly.pdbx_seq_one_letter_code
_entity_poly.pdbx_strand_id
1 'polypeptide(L)'
;MKRFTVSGENAMMKTTSAPPAKAGISRTGMSKAYDSRRKELKLRMKKWMKICLMAAASAMLLAGCGTKDNTAETTAVETTAKAEDTKETETEKAEETTRAAASETAETTEAAEENSELDLAAAAGKHHVEITVKDYGTINVELDGDAAPITVANFLDLAGNGFYDGLTFHRIISGFMIQGGDPLGTGMGGSEREIKGEFDSNGVKNTLSHTRGAISMARSQRKDSASSQFFIVQSDSTYLDGQYAAFGHVTEGMDIVDQICKDAKPTDNNGTISADEQPVMTSVTIID
;
A
#
# COMPACT_ATOMS: atom_id res chain seq x y z
N MET A 1 -59.41 -42.51 40.79
CA MET A 1 -59.21 -41.13 41.28
C MET A 1 -57.97 -41.09 42.13
N LYS A 2 -56.84 -40.61 41.61
CA LYS A 2 -55.66 -40.24 42.42
C LYS A 2 -55.14 -38.92 41.87
N ARG A 3 -55.20 -37.87 42.68
CA ARG A 3 -54.68 -36.54 42.41
C ARG A 3 -53.16 -36.57 42.61
N PHE A 4 -52.39 -36.08 41.66
CA PHE A 4 -50.98 -35.77 41.84
C PHE A 4 -50.83 -34.24 41.95
N THR A 5 -50.31 -33.86 43.10
CA THR A 5 -49.88 -32.48 43.41
C THR A 5 -48.46 -32.29 42.85
N VAL A 6 -48.27 -31.24 42.02
CA VAL A 6 -46.96 -30.84 41.54
C VAL A 6 -46.45 -29.69 42.46
N SER A 7 -45.34 -29.98 43.13
CA SER A 7 -44.58 -29.02 43.92
C SER A 7 -43.72 -28.16 43.00
N GLY A 8 -43.85 -26.84 43.14
CA GLY A 8 -43.00 -25.89 42.37
C GLY A 8 -41.65 -25.64 43.09
N GLU A 9 -40.58 -25.87 42.40
CA GLU A 9 -39.24 -25.42 42.82
C GLU A 9 -38.85 -24.14 42.07
N ASN A 10 -38.69 -23.05 42.83
CA ASN A 10 -38.14 -21.79 42.40
C ASN A 10 -36.65 -21.91 42.09
N ALA A 11 -36.29 -21.87 40.81
CA ALA A 11 -34.89 -21.73 40.37
C ALA A 11 -34.50 -20.24 40.38
N MET A 12 -33.61 -19.92 41.34
CA MET A 12 -33.02 -18.61 41.55
C MET A 12 -32.03 -18.31 40.40
N MET A 13 -32.42 -17.39 39.48
CA MET A 13 -31.53 -16.88 38.42
C MET A 13 -30.37 -16.09 39.03
N LYS A 14 -29.16 -16.63 38.92
CA LYS A 14 -27.93 -15.90 39.19
C LYS A 14 -27.70 -14.90 38.02
N THR A 15 -27.85 -13.63 38.31
CA THR A 15 -27.42 -12.55 37.43
C THR A 15 -25.88 -12.50 37.38
N THR A 16 -25.30 -12.96 36.28
CA THR A 16 -23.89 -12.72 35.97
C THR A 16 -23.74 -11.28 35.48
N SER A 17 -23.05 -10.47 36.28
CA SER A 17 -22.70 -9.09 35.92
C SER A 17 -21.71 -9.12 34.73
N ALA A 18 -22.01 -8.39 33.67
CA ALA A 18 -21.12 -8.19 32.54
C ALA A 18 -19.86 -7.41 32.99
N PRO A 19 -18.67 -7.69 32.42
CA PRO A 19 -17.47 -6.92 32.71
C PRO A 19 -17.62 -5.47 32.21
N PRO A 20 -16.92 -4.50 32.87
CA PRO A 20 -17.02 -3.10 32.47
C PRO A 20 -16.44 -2.89 31.07
N ALA A 21 -17.15 -2.16 30.22
CA ALA A 21 -16.72 -1.75 28.91
C ALA A 21 -15.39 -0.98 29.01
N LYS A 22 -14.38 -1.42 28.26
CA LYS A 22 -13.13 -0.70 28.12
C LYS A 22 -13.41 0.71 27.58
N ALA A 23 -12.87 1.72 28.25
CA ALA A 23 -13.03 3.12 27.90
C ALA A 23 -12.53 3.33 26.46
N GLY A 24 -13.47 3.51 25.52
CA GLY A 24 -13.14 3.80 24.12
C GLY A 24 -12.46 5.16 24.01
N ILE A 25 -11.27 5.16 23.41
CA ILE A 25 -10.58 6.40 23.01
C ILE A 25 -11.48 7.09 21.99
N SER A 26 -11.90 8.32 22.27
CA SER A 26 -12.80 9.08 21.42
C SER A 26 -12.24 9.23 20.00
N ARG A 27 -12.98 8.78 18.99
CA ARG A 27 -12.67 8.93 17.54
C ARG A 27 -12.22 10.34 17.16
N THR A 28 -12.76 11.37 17.82
CA THR A 28 -12.39 12.78 17.61
C THR A 28 -10.98 13.16 18.06
N GLY A 29 -10.41 12.46 19.02
CA GLY A 29 -9.05 12.71 19.51
C GLY A 29 -7.97 12.18 18.55
N MET A 30 -8.21 11.00 17.96
CA MET A 30 -7.26 10.35 17.04
C MET A 30 -7.21 11.06 15.68
N SER A 31 -8.35 11.47 15.13
CA SER A 31 -8.41 12.26 13.88
C SER A 31 -7.62 13.57 13.99
N LYS A 32 -7.71 14.27 15.12
CA LYS A 32 -6.94 15.51 15.35
C LYS A 32 -5.44 15.26 15.48
N ALA A 33 -5.03 14.16 16.10
CA ALA A 33 -3.62 13.81 16.23
C ALA A 33 -3.00 13.44 14.87
N TYR A 34 -3.74 12.70 14.04
CA TYR A 34 -3.34 12.34 12.68
C TYR A 34 -3.21 13.59 11.78
N ASP A 35 -4.17 14.49 11.83
CA ASP A 35 -4.15 15.75 11.06
C ASP A 35 -2.99 16.66 11.47
N SER A 36 -2.62 16.64 12.75
CA SER A 36 -1.44 17.34 13.28
C SER A 36 -0.14 16.72 12.73
N ARG A 37 0.02 15.40 12.76
CA ARG A 37 1.18 14.69 12.21
C ARG A 37 1.32 14.90 10.69
N ARG A 38 0.21 14.84 9.95
CA ARG A 38 0.18 15.12 8.50
C ARG A 38 0.67 16.53 8.19
N LYS A 39 0.29 17.52 8.99
CA LYS A 39 0.77 18.92 8.86
C LYS A 39 2.27 19.03 9.16
N GLU A 40 2.76 18.33 10.18
CA GLU A 40 4.19 18.32 10.52
C GLU A 40 5.02 17.62 9.44
N LEU A 41 4.56 16.50 8.90
CA LEU A 41 5.25 15.78 7.83
C LEU A 41 5.37 16.64 6.56
N LYS A 42 4.28 17.31 6.16
CA LYS A 42 4.29 18.27 5.04
C LYS A 42 5.23 19.46 5.30
N LEU A 43 5.34 19.91 6.55
CA LEU A 43 6.25 21.01 6.92
C LEU A 43 7.72 20.57 6.89
N ARG A 44 8.02 19.34 7.36
CA ARG A 44 9.36 18.74 7.28
C ARG A 44 9.81 18.53 5.84
N MET A 45 8.94 18.01 4.97
CA MET A 45 9.25 17.87 3.53
C MET A 45 9.52 19.21 2.86
N LYS A 46 8.73 20.24 3.13
CA LYS A 46 8.99 21.58 2.60
C LYS A 46 10.34 22.16 3.09
N LYS A 47 10.74 21.85 4.33
CA LYS A 47 12.08 22.23 4.84
C LYS A 47 13.20 21.46 4.14
N TRP A 48 13.04 20.16 3.95
CA TRP A 48 14.03 19.33 3.25
C TRP A 48 14.20 19.75 1.80
N MET A 49 13.10 20.01 1.09
CA MET A 49 13.12 20.50 -0.29
C MET A 49 13.85 21.85 -0.42
N LYS A 50 13.68 22.76 0.56
CA LYS A 50 14.43 24.03 0.59
C LYS A 50 15.93 23.83 0.85
N ILE A 51 16.31 22.85 1.69
CA ILE A 51 17.71 22.53 1.97
C ILE A 51 18.38 21.91 0.74
N CYS A 52 17.71 20.98 0.04
CA CYS A 52 18.22 20.42 -1.22
C CYS A 52 18.35 21.47 -2.33
N LEU A 53 17.43 22.43 -2.41
CA LEU A 53 17.52 23.53 -3.39
C LEU A 53 18.69 24.46 -3.11
N MET A 54 19.01 24.72 -1.83
CA MET A 54 20.17 25.53 -1.42
C MET A 54 21.51 24.80 -1.68
N ALA A 55 21.56 23.48 -1.52
CA ALA A 55 22.76 22.68 -1.79
C ALA A 55 23.08 22.62 -3.30
N ALA A 56 22.08 22.59 -4.18
CA ALA A 56 22.27 22.62 -5.63
C ALA A 56 22.80 23.97 -6.14
N ALA A 57 22.48 25.09 -5.49
CA ALA A 57 22.97 26.44 -5.87
C ALA A 57 24.45 26.66 -5.51
N SER A 58 25.00 25.90 -4.55
CA SER A 58 26.41 26.04 -4.13
C SER A 58 27.42 25.30 -5.00
N ALA A 59 26.96 24.37 -5.87
CA ALA A 59 27.82 23.55 -6.73
C ALA A 59 28.13 24.19 -8.11
N MET A 60 27.52 25.32 -8.46
CA MET A 60 27.70 25.97 -9.78
C MET A 60 28.71 27.10 -9.84
N LEU A 61 29.51 27.36 -8.78
CA LEU A 61 30.44 28.47 -8.72
C LEU A 61 31.92 28.12 -8.86
N LEU A 62 32.28 26.92 -9.29
CA LEU A 62 33.70 26.51 -9.43
C LEU A 62 34.02 25.85 -10.78
N ALA A 63 33.52 26.37 -11.89
CA ALA A 63 34.04 25.97 -13.21
C ALA A 63 34.01 27.22 -14.13
N GLY A 64 35.03 27.98 -14.04
CA GLY A 64 35.30 29.08 -14.95
C GLY A 64 36.75 29.08 -15.44
N CYS A 65 36.90 29.27 -16.73
CA CYS A 65 38.10 29.56 -17.52
C CYS A 65 38.84 28.45 -18.22
N GLY A 66 38.84 28.54 -19.57
CA GLY A 66 39.82 27.94 -20.46
C GLY A 66 39.36 27.82 -21.91
N THR A 67 39.51 28.91 -22.66
CA THR A 67 39.31 29.03 -24.12
C THR A 67 40.30 28.22 -24.95
N LYS A 68 39.89 27.61 -26.10
CA LYS A 68 40.23 28.04 -27.48
C LYS A 68 39.89 26.98 -28.54
N ASP A 69 39.32 27.50 -29.59
CA ASP A 69 39.13 27.08 -30.98
C ASP A 69 39.99 25.94 -31.53
N ASN A 70 39.39 25.05 -32.33
CA ASN A 70 39.50 25.04 -33.78
C ASN A 70 38.74 23.90 -34.48
N THR A 71 38.05 24.29 -35.51
CA THR A 71 37.58 23.81 -36.81
C THR A 71 38.02 22.44 -37.32
N ALA A 72 37.00 21.78 -37.94
CA ALA A 72 36.95 21.08 -39.21
C ALA A 72 37.29 19.58 -39.34
N GLU A 73 36.33 18.96 -39.92
CA GLU A 73 36.27 18.11 -41.12
C GLU A 73 36.45 16.58 -40.99
N THR A 74 35.30 15.95 -41.30
CA THR A 74 35.06 14.84 -42.25
C THR A 74 36.11 13.72 -42.39
N THR A 75 35.74 12.48 -42.13
CA THR A 75 35.53 11.41 -43.13
C THR A 75 35.30 10.06 -42.53
N ALA A 76 34.38 9.31 -43.12
CA ALA A 76 34.13 7.89 -42.91
C ALA A 76 35.32 7.03 -43.33
N VAL A 77 35.42 5.82 -42.77
CA VAL A 77 35.69 4.53 -43.47
C VAL A 77 35.80 3.39 -42.47
N GLU A 78 34.96 2.47 -42.56
CA GLU A 78 34.86 1.01 -42.55
C GLU A 78 36.08 0.17 -42.00
N THR A 79 35.66 -0.89 -41.28
CA THR A 79 36.01 -2.32 -41.43
C THR A 79 37.05 -2.96 -40.50
N THR A 80 36.59 -4.10 -39.98
CA THR A 80 37.19 -5.41 -39.63
C THR A 80 37.82 -5.64 -38.27
N ALA A 81 37.09 -6.52 -37.60
CA ALA A 81 37.45 -7.75 -36.88
C ALA A 81 38.91 -8.01 -36.42
N LYS A 82 39.09 -8.38 -35.17
CA LYS A 82 39.56 -9.69 -34.75
C LYS A 82 39.60 -9.85 -33.23
N ALA A 83 39.29 -11.08 -32.81
CA ALA A 83 39.25 -11.59 -31.46
C ALA A 83 40.65 -11.73 -30.83
N GLU A 84 40.63 -11.84 -29.52
CA GLU A 84 41.51 -12.55 -28.56
C GLU A 84 41.67 -11.70 -27.31
N ASP A 85 41.68 -12.15 -26.12
CA ASP A 85 41.49 -13.40 -25.39
C ASP A 85 41.42 -13.05 -23.88
N THR A 86 40.50 -13.67 -23.20
CA THR A 86 40.49 -14.20 -21.84
C THR A 86 41.27 -13.54 -20.69
N LYS A 87 40.51 -13.42 -19.59
CA LYS A 87 40.93 -13.68 -18.21
C LYS A 87 41.16 -12.47 -17.34
N GLU A 88 40.13 -12.17 -16.61
CA GLU A 88 40.13 -11.73 -15.21
C GLU A 88 38.74 -11.20 -14.84
N THR A 89 37.88 -12.01 -14.26
CA THR A 89 36.71 -11.55 -13.47
C THR A 89 36.06 -12.76 -12.80
N GLU A 90 36.61 -13.24 -11.71
CA GLU A 90 35.96 -14.25 -10.86
C GLU A 90 36.01 -13.94 -9.34
N THR A 91 36.42 -12.76 -8.93
CA THR A 91 36.60 -12.46 -7.49
C THR A 91 35.58 -11.47 -6.94
N GLU A 92 34.85 -10.71 -7.78
CA GLU A 92 33.86 -9.74 -7.28
C GLU A 92 32.43 -10.29 -7.08
N LYS A 93 32.12 -11.46 -7.63
CA LYS A 93 30.77 -12.04 -7.57
C LYS A 93 30.40 -12.72 -6.24
N ALA A 94 31.39 -13.00 -5.39
CA ALA A 94 31.19 -13.68 -4.10
C ALA A 94 30.83 -12.71 -2.94
N GLU A 95 31.29 -11.46 -3.00
CA GLU A 95 30.96 -10.47 -1.94
C GLU A 95 29.58 -9.84 -2.11
N GLU A 96 29.10 -9.67 -3.34
CA GLU A 96 27.78 -9.10 -3.60
C GLU A 96 26.64 -10.07 -3.21
N THR A 97 26.85 -11.38 -3.38
CA THR A 97 25.85 -12.40 -2.99
C THR A 97 25.70 -12.52 -1.46
N THR A 98 26.80 -12.31 -0.71
CA THR A 98 26.75 -12.36 0.77
C THR A 98 26.12 -11.12 1.37
N ARG A 99 26.25 -9.98 0.73
CA ARG A 99 25.66 -8.71 1.19
C ARG A 99 24.16 -8.64 0.93
N ALA A 100 23.70 -9.18 -0.20
CA ALA A 100 22.27 -9.29 -0.53
C ALA A 100 21.55 -10.26 0.42
N ALA A 101 22.16 -11.41 0.73
CA ALA A 101 21.59 -12.40 1.64
C ALA A 101 21.53 -11.91 3.10
N ALA A 102 22.50 -11.10 3.55
CA ALA A 102 22.48 -10.50 4.88
C ALA A 102 21.43 -9.37 5.02
N SER A 103 21.17 -8.63 3.93
CA SER A 103 20.13 -7.60 3.89
C SER A 103 18.72 -8.21 3.90
N GLU A 104 18.47 -9.27 3.10
CA GLU A 104 17.17 -9.96 3.09
C GLU A 104 16.83 -10.61 4.46
N THR A 105 17.84 -11.16 5.17
CA THR A 105 17.60 -11.82 6.46
C THR A 105 17.30 -10.81 7.57
N ALA A 106 17.89 -9.62 7.54
CA ALA A 106 17.62 -8.55 8.49
C ALA A 106 16.23 -7.92 8.27
N GLU A 107 15.86 -7.64 7.01
CA GLU A 107 14.54 -7.09 6.66
C GLU A 107 13.40 -8.08 6.97
N THR A 108 13.59 -9.37 6.75
CA THR A 108 12.57 -10.39 7.08
C THR A 108 12.33 -10.49 8.59
N THR A 109 13.34 -10.20 9.40
CA THR A 109 13.21 -10.22 10.87
C THR A 109 12.47 -8.98 11.37
N GLU A 110 12.76 -7.78 10.84
CA GLU A 110 12.05 -6.55 11.20
C GLU A 110 10.58 -6.61 10.79
N ALA A 111 10.25 -7.01 9.56
CA ALA A 111 8.87 -7.17 9.10
C ALA A 111 8.09 -8.21 9.92
N ALA A 112 8.76 -9.24 10.45
CA ALA A 112 8.13 -10.24 11.31
C ALA A 112 7.83 -9.67 12.72
N GLU A 113 8.67 -8.79 13.26
CA GLU A 113 8.45 -8.12 14.55
C GLU A 113 7.34 -7.06 14.45
N GLU A 114 7.30 -6.26 13.38
CA GLU A 114 6.25 -5.25 13.16
C GLU A 114 4.85 -5.87 12.97
N ASN A 115 4.76 -7.05 12.37
CA ASN A 115 3.48 -7.75 12.20
C ASN A 115 2.97 -8.42 13.51
N SER A 116 3.79 -8.51 14.54
CA SER A 116 3.40 -9.12 15.83
C SER A 116 2.34 -8.30 16.59
N GLU A 117 2.15 -7.03 16.26
CA GLU A 117 1.13 -6.15 16.86
C GLU A 117 -0.24 -6.22 16.17
N LEU A 118 -0.33 -6.86 14.98
CA LEU A 118 -1.59 -7.00 14.25
C LEU A 118 -2.47 -8.09 14.88
N ASP A 119 -3.76 -7.82 15.03
CA ASP A 119 -4.74 -8.81 15.49
C ASP A 119 -5.17 -9.72 14.33
N LEU A 120 -4.34 -10.72 14.03
CA LEU A 120 -4.63 -11.70 12.97
C LEU A 120 -5.84 -12.56 13.28
N ALA A 121 -6.19 -12.75 14.56
CA ALA A 121 -7.35 -13.52 14.95
C ALA A 121 -8.65 -12.75 14.67
N ALA A 122 -8.64 -11.44 14.89
CA ALA A 122 -9.76 -10.58 14.53
C ALA A 122 -9.91 -10.38 13.01
N ALA A 123 -8.86 -10.61 12.24
CA ALA A 123 -8.87 -10.46 10.79
C ALA A 123 -9.22 -11.76 10.05
N ALA A 124 -9.42 -12.88 10.75
CA ALA A 124 -9.76 -14.16 10.13
C ALA A 124 -11.18 -14.14 9.54
N GLY A 125 -11.38 -14.86 8.43
CA GLY A 125 -12.67 -14.95 7.74
C GLY A 125 -12.91 -13.80 6.76
N LYS A 126 -14.18 -13.45 6.57
CA LYS A 126 -14.61 -12.38 5.65
C LYS A 126 -14.97 -11.12 6.41
N HIS A 127 -14.54 -9.99 5.89
CA HIS A 127 -14.86 -8.66 6.42
C HIS A 127 -15.38 -7.78 5.31
N HIS A 128 -16.25 -6.84 5.67
CA HIS A 128 -16.85 -5.93 4.70
C HIS A 128 -16.49 -4.48 5.01
N VAL A 129 -16.10 -3.75 3.98
CA VAL A 129 -15.75 -2.34 4.10
C VAL A 129 -16.44 -1.52 3.00
N GLU A 130 -16.78 -0.29 3.34
CA GLU A 130 -17.28 0.73 2.42
C GLU A 130 -16.21 1.78 2.18
N ILE A 131 -15.84 1.99 0.92
CA ILE A 131 -14.96 3.07 0.47
C ILE A 131 -15.84 4.13 -0.18
N THR A 132 -16.13 5.22 0.52
CA THR A 132 -16.91 6.34 -0.03
C THR A 132 -15.99 7.31 -0.74
N VAL A 133 -16.22 7.52 -2.04
CA VAL A 133 -15.46 8.44 -2.88
C VAL A 133 -16.30 9.68 -3.16
N LYS A 134 -15.73 10.85 -2.85
CA LYS A 134 -16.41 12.14 -3.03
C LYS A 134 -16.87 12.31 -4.47
N ASP A 135 -18.13 12.74 -4.65
CA ASP A 135 -18.77 13.01 -5.93
C ASP A 135 -19.01 11.78 -6.84
N TYR A 136 -18.58 10.58 -6.42
CA TYR A 136 -18.74 9.33 -7.18
C TYR A 136 -19.68 8.33 -6.51
N GLY A 137 -19.58 8.14 -5.18
CA GLY A 137 -20.41 7.19 -4.43
C GLY A 137 -19.60 6.22 -3.57
N THR A 138 -20.18 5.06 -3.25
CA THR A 138 -19.61 4.08 -2.33
C THR A 138 -19.27 2.78 -3.06
N ILE A 139 -18.05 2.30 -2.86
CA ILE A 139 -17.54 1.01 -3.34
C ILE A 139 -17.56 0.05 -2.17
N ASN A 140 -18.31 -1.05 -2.26
CA ASN A 140 -18.38 -2.09 -1.25
C ASN A 140 -17.36 -3.19 -1.55
N VAL A 141 -16.59 -3.59 -0.55
CA VAL A 141 -15.51 -4.57 -0.71
C VAL A 141 -15.64 -5.65 0.36
N GLU A 142 -15.56 -6.91 -0.06
CA GLU A 142 -15.33 -8.05 0.82
C GLU A 142 -13.83 -8.34 0.90
N LEU A 143 -13.27 -8.36 2.09
CA LEU A 143 -11.89 -8.72 2.38
C LEU A 143 -11.81 -10.19 2.80
N ASP A 144 -10.75 -10.89 2.42
CA ASP A 144 -10.52 -12.31 2.67
C ASP A 144 -9.32 -12.51 3.61
N GLY A 145 -9.59 -12.54 4.92
CA GLY A 145 -8.57 -12.75 5.94
C GLY A 145 -8.02 -14.18 5.99
N ASP A 146 -8.68 -15.14 5.36
CA ASP A 146 -8.15 -16.49 5.25
C ASP A 146 -7.11 -16.62 4.14
N ALA A 147 -7.24 -15.81 3.07
CA ALA A 147 -6.29 -15.77 1.96
C ALA A 147 -5.08 -14.87 2.23
N ALA A 148 -5.28 -13.75 2.94
CA ALA A 148 -4.24 -12.75 3.21
C ALA A 148 -4.39 -12.14 4.63
N PRO A 149 -4.17 -12.93 5.70
CA PRO A 149 -4.46 -12.50 7.08
C PRO A 149 -3.68 -11.26 7.54
N ILE A 150 -2.40 -11.15 7.20
CA ILE A 150 -1.57 -9.99 7.60
C ILE A 150 -2.04 -8.73 6.87
N THR A 151 -2.33 -8.85 5.59
CA THR A 151 -2.80 -7.75 4.75
C THR A 151 -4.16 -7.25 5.22
N VAL A 152 -5.11 -8.16 5.49
CA VAL A 152 -6.45 -7.80 5.97
C VAL A 152 -6.37 -7.18 7.36
N ALA A 153 -5.60 -7.76 8.30
CA ALA A 153 -5.40 -7.19 9.63
C ALA A 153 -4.84 -5.75 9.56
N ASN A 154 -3.83 -5.51 8.73
CA ASN A 154 -3.26 -4.18 8.53
C ASN A 154 -4.27 -3.20 7.92
N PHE A 155 -5.02 -3.64 6.91
CA PHE A 155 -6.03 -2.79 6.27
C PHE A 155 -7.15 -2.41 7.24
N LEU A 156 -7.66 -3.37 8.04
CA LEU A 156 -8.70 -3.16 9.04
C LEU A 156 -8.21 -2.24 10.18
N ASP A 157 -6.97 -2.42 10.66
CA ASP A 157 -6.36 -1.54 11.65
C ASP A 157 -6.28 -0.10 11.13
N LEU A 158 -5.80 0.11 9.91
CA LEU A 158 -5.71 1.43 9.29
C LEU A 158 -7.10 2.05 9.05
N ALA A 159 -8.06 1.28 8.51
CA ALA A 159 -9.43 1.73 8.27
C ALA A 159 -10.15 2.07 9.58
N GLY A 160 -10.05 1.21 10.59
CA GLY A 160 -10.65 1.43 11.91
C GLY A 160 -10.13 2.67 12.64
N ASN A 161 -8.88 3.06 12.35
CA ASN A 161 -8.26 4.28 12.85
C ASN A 161 -8.51 5.51 11.97
N GLY A 162 -9.29 5.40 10.88
CA GLY A 162 -9.60 6.50 9.96
C GLY A 162 -8.39 6.96 9.15
N PHE A 163 -7.38 6.09 8.97
CA PHE A 163 -6.16 6.44 8.24
C PHE A 163 -6.45 6.85 6.80
N TYR A 164 -7.38 6.18 6.15
CA TYR A 164 -7.72 6.41 4.75
C TYR A 164 -8.62 7.63 4.50
N ASP A 165 -9.23 8.20 5.54
CA ASP A 165 -10.16 9.32 5.42
C ASP A 165 -9.46 10.57 4.86
N GLY A 166 -9.95 11.06 3.75
CA GLY A 166 -9.39 12.20 3.02
C GLY A 166 -8.16 11.87 2.18
N LEU A 167 -7.75 10.60 2.09
CA LEU A 167 -6.73 10.18 1.12
C LEU A 167 -7.33 10.08 -0.28
N THR A 168 -6.47 9.92 -1.29
CA THR A 168 -6.86 10.03 -2.69
C THR A 168 -6.43 8.83 -3.51
N PHE A 169 -7.07 8.68 -4.67
CA PHE A 169 -6.55 7.84 -5.76
C PHE A 169 -5.59 8.70 -6.60
N HIS A 170 -4.30 8.53 -6.35
CA HIS A 170 -3.24 9.34 -6.94
C HIS A 170 -2.72 8.80 -8.28
N ARG A 171 -3.05 7.54 -8.61
CA ARG A 171 -2.65 6.88 -9.85
C ARG A 171 -3.82 6.09 -10.42
N ILE A 172 -4.19 6.39 -11.67
CA ILE A 172 -5.33 5.78 -12.36
C ILE A 172 -4.92 5.43 -13.78
N ILE A 173 -5.08 4.17 -14.16
CA ILE A 173 -4.84 3.68 -15.52
C ILE A 173 -6.09 2.96 -15.98
N SER A 174 -6.81 3.57 -16.93
CA SER A 174 -7.99 2.96 -17.55
C SER A 174 -7.60 1.67 -18.28
N GLY A 175 -8.41 0.64 -18.10
CA GLY A 175 -8.11 -0.72 -18.57
C GLY A 175 -7.16 -1.51 -17.66
N PHE A 176 -6.78 -0.95 -16.50
CA PHE A 176 -5.92 -1.63 -15.52
C PHE A 176 -6.45 -1.49 -14.09
N MET A 177 -6.22 -0.33 -13.42
CA MET A 177 -6.54 -0.18 -11.99
C MET A 177 -6.64 1.29 -11.56
N ILE A 178 -7.22 1.50 -10.35
CA ILE A 178 -7.11 2.74 -9.57
C ILE A 178 -6.30 2.46 -8.30
N GLN A 179 -5.29 3.28 -7.98
CA GLN A 179 -4.39 3.11 -6.83
C GLN A 179 -4.46 4.31 -5.89
N GLY A 180 -4.62 4.04 -4.61
CA GLY A 180 -4.73 5.05 -3.56
C GLY A 180 -4.08 4.61 -2.25
N GLY A 181 -4.46 5.29 -1.13
CA GLY A 181 -3.97 4.96 0.21
C GLY A 181 -2.60 5.55 0.57
N ASP A 182 -2.09 6.48 -0.25
CA ASP A 182 -0.88 7.25 0.05
C ASP A 182 -1.24 8.55 0.79
N PRO A 183 -0.76 8.76 2.03
CA PRO A 183 -1.02 10.00 2.77
C PRO A 183 -0.40 11.24 2.13
N LEU A 184 0.58 11.09 1.24
CA LEU A 184 1.18 12.19 0.49
C LEU A 184 0.48 12.45 -0.85
N GLY A 185 -0.26 11.48 -1.40
CA GLY A 185 -0.90 11.55 -2.71
C GLY A 185 0.10 11.62 -3.89
N THR A 186 1.30 11.08 -3.71
CA THR A 186 2.41 11.13 -4.68
C THR A 186 2.84 9.75 -5.19
N GLY A 187 2.36 8.69 -4.55
CA GLY A 187 2.81 7.32 -4.76
C GLY A 187 4.06 6.94 -3.95
N MET A 188 4.63 7.89 -3.18
CA MET A 188 5.88 7.70 -2.42
C MET A 188 5.67 7.60 -0.91
N GLY A 189 4.45 7.78 -0.42
CA GLY A 189 4.10 7.69 0.99
C GLY A 189 3.48 6.35 1.36
N GLY A 190 3.28 6.15 2.67
CA GLY A 190 2.64 4.98 3.23
C GLY A 190 2.38 5.14 4.72
N SER A 191 1.88 4.10 5.38
CA SER A 191 1.85 4.02 6.84
C SER A 191 3.26 3.76 7.38
N GLU A 192 3.44 3.90 8.70
CA GLU A 192 4.72 3.64 9.36
C GLU A 192 5.09 2.13 9.35
N ARG A 193 4.09 1.24 9.37
CA ARG A 193 4.27 -0.22 9.35
C ARG A 193 4.40 -0.72 7.91
N GLU A 194 5.46 -1.44 7.61
CA GLU A 194 5.57 -2.31 6.44
C GLU A 194 5.12 -3.73 6.81
N ILE A 195 4.50 -4.44 5.88
CA ILE A 195 3.97 -5.78 6.11
C ILE A 195 4.58 -6.80 5.17
N LYS A 196 4.61 -8.06 5.62
CA LYS A 196 5.01 -9.19 4.78
C LYS A 196 4.10 -9.30 3.56
N GLY A 197 4.69 -9.47 2.39
CA GLY A 197 3.95 -9.70 1.16
C GLY A 197 3.37 -11.11 1.08
N GLU A 198 2.04 -11.22 1.05
CA GLU A 198 1.30 -12.49 1.03
C GLU A 198 1.00 -12.90 -0.40
N PHE A 199 2.02 -13.41 -1.12
CA PHE A 199 1.93 -13.90 -2.49
C PHE A 199 2.98 -15.00 -2.77
N ASP A 200 2.75 -15.82 -3.81
CA ASP A 200 3.49 -17.06 -4.06
C ASP A 200 4.99 -16.86 -4.24
N SER A 201 5.42 -15.83 -4.98
CA SER A 201 6.86 -15.57 -5.17
C SER A 201 7.58 -15.12 -3.88
N ASN A 202 6.83 -14.80 -2.82
CA ASN A 202 7.32 -14.51 -1.47
C ASN A 202 7.15 -15.69 -0.49
N GLY A 203 6.85 -16.88 -1.01
CA GLY A 203 6.67 -18.09 -0.22
C GLY A 203 5.37 -18.17 0.59
N VAL A 204 4.41 -17.28 0.32
CA VAL A 204 3.08 -17.30 0.94
C VAL A 204 2.06 -17.64 -0.13
N LYS A 205 1.33 -18.75 0.05
CA LYS A 205 0.28 -19.14 -0.89
C LYS A 205 -0.90 -18.16 -0.77
N ASN A 206 -1.25 -17.53 -1.88
CA ASN A 206 -2.43 -16.70 -2.02
C ASN A 206 -3.26 -17.20 -3.20
N THR A 207 -4.53 -17.50 -2.97
CA THR A 207 -5.43 -18.10 -3.97
C THR A 207 -6.28 -17.08 -4.72
N LEU A 208 -6.21 -15.80 -4.32
CA LEU A 208 -6.94 -14.73 -4.98
C LEU A 208 -6.24 -14.32 -6.27
N SER A 209 -7.03 -14.10 -7.32
CA SER A 209 -6.54 -13.67 -8.63
C SER A 209 -6.89 -12.20 -8.87
N HIS A 210 -6.02 -11.50 -9.59
CA HIS A 210 -6.21 -10.10 -9.97
C HIS A 210 -7.18 -9.96 -11.15
N THR A 211 -8.37 -10.52 -10.99
CA THR A 211 -9.50 -10.29 -11.91
C THR A 211 -10.15 -8.95 -11.63
N ARG A 212 -11.04 -8.50 -12.53
CA ARG A 212 -11.82 -7.28 -12.32
C ARG A 212 -12.51 -7.28 -10.95
N GLY A 213 -12.33 -6.21 -10.20
CA GLY A 213 -12.84 -6.03 -8.84
C GLY A 213 -11.90 -6.47 -7.72
N ALA A 214 -10.81 -7.19 -8.02
CA ALA A 214 -9.84 -7.53 -6.99
C ALA A 214 -9.24 -6.29 -6.34
N ILE A 215 -9.09 -6.31 -5.00
CA ILE A 215 -8.32 -5.32 -4.25
C ILE A 215 -7.00 -5.96 -3.82
N SER A 216 -5.88 -5.24 -4.01
CA SER A 216 -4.54 -5.77 -3.79
C SER A 216 -3.59 -4.69 -3.26
N MET A 217 -2.55 -5.09 -2.50
CA MET A 217 -1.57 -4.15 -1.96
C MET A 217 -0.55 -3.72 -2.99
N ALA A 218 -0.34 -2.42 -3.07
CA ALA A 218 0.82 -1.87 -3.77
C ALA A 218 2.08 -1.99 -2.90
N ARG A 219 3.24 -2.15 -3.54
CA ARG A 219 4.54 -2.27 -2.89
C ARG A 219 5.67 -1.69 -3.73
N SER A 220 6.83 -1.49 -3.13
CA SER A 220 8.08 -1.20 -3.85
C SER A 220 8.64 -2.47 -4.54
N GLN A 221 9.90 -2.44 -4.96
CA GLN A 221 10.56 -3.65 -5.48
C GLN A 221 10.78 -4.72 -4.41
N ARG A 222 10.98 -4.31 -3.14
CA ARG A 222 11.09 -5.25 -2.01
C ARG A 222 9.76 -5.96 -1.80
N LYS A 223 9.80 -7.24 -1.50
CA LYS A 223 8.62 -8.08 -1.36
C LYS A 223 7.81 -7.73 -0.11
N ASP A 224 8.49 -7.38 0.98
CA ASP A 224 7.94 -7.03 2.29
C ASP A 224 7.97 -5.52 2.51
N SER A 225 7.43 -4.74 1.57
CA SER A 225 7.39 -3.28 1.60
C SER A 225 6.00 -2.69 1.36
N ALA A 226 4.97 -3.52 1.38
CA ALA A 226 3.61 -3.03 1.38
C ALA A 226 3.30 -2.36 2.73
N SER A 227 2.52 -1.27 2.72
CA SER A 227 2.17 -0.56 3.96
C SER A 227 0.68 -0.16 3.96
N SER A 228 0.31 0.96 3.34
CA SER A 228 -1.08 1.42 3.26
C SER A 228 -1.61 1.57 1.85
N GLN A 229 -0.74 1.63 0.83
CA GLN A 229 -1.21 1.80 -0.54
C GLN A 229 -1.85 0.53 -1.09
N PHE A 230 -3.01 0.67 -1.71
CA PHE A 230 -3.74 -0.42 -2.35
C PHE A 230 -4.25 0.00 -3.73
N PHE A 231 -4.63 -0.98 -4.53
CA PHE A 231 -5.28 -0.72 -5.82
C PHE A 231 -6.49 -1.63 -6.03
N ILE A 232 -7.47 -1.12 -6.79
CA ILE A 232 -8.64 -1.87 -7.23
C ILE A 232 -8.49 -2.13 -8.72
N VAL A 233 -8.56 -3.39 -9.12
CA VAL A 233 -8.40 -3.84 -10.50
C VAL A 233 -9.65 -3.50 -11.31
N GLN A 234 -9.51 -2.67 -12.34
CA GLN A 234 -10.61 -2.32 -13.24
C GLN A 234 -10.82 -3.39 -14.33
N SER A 235 -9.74 -3.97 -14.83
CA SER A 235 -9.76 -5.00 -15.89
C SER A 235 -8.81 -6.12 -15.52
N ASP A 236 -9.16 -7.37 -15.87
CA ASP A 236 -8.39 -8.55 -15.53
C ASP A 236 -6.90 -8.38 -15.75
N SER A 237 -6.13 -8.61 -14.70
CA SER A 237 -4.68 -8.38 -14.62
C SER A 237 -3.96 -9.57 -13.98
N THR A 238 -4.34 -10.78 -14.39
CA THR A 238 -3.86 -12.05 -13.82
C THR A 238 -2.34 -12.25 -13.91
N TYR A 239 -1.65 -11.45 -14.71
CA TYR A 239 -0.17 -11.41 -14.74
C TYR A 239 0.45 -10.89 -13.43
N LEU A 240 -0.35 -10.32 -12.53
CA LEU A 240 0.06 -9.90 -11.18
C LEU A 240 -0.04 -11.04 -10.15
N ASP A 241 -0.72 -12.14 -10.49
CA ASP A 241 -0.91 -13.27 -9.59
C ASP A 241 0.46 -13.84 -9.16
N GLY A 242 0.57 -14.15 -7.88
CA GLY A 242 1.82 -14.61 -7.28
C GLY A 242 2.90 -13.54 -7.13
N GLN A 243 2.66 -12.27 -7.49
CA GLN A 243 3.61 -11.15 -7.37
C GLN A 243 3.10 -10.04 -6.44
N TYR A 244 1.80 -9.96 -6.22
CA TYR A 244 1.14 -8.98 -5.36
C TYR A 244 0.12 -9.66 -4.45
N ALA A 245 -0.12 -9.08 -3.27
CA ALA A 245 -1.05 -9.60 -2.28
C ALA A 245 -2.46 -9.10 -2.59
N ALA A 246 -3.22 -9.86 -3.38
CA ALA A 246 -4.67 -9.67 -3.45
C ALA A 246 -5.27 -10.08 -2.09
N PHE A 247 -6.22 -9.29 -1.56
CA PHE A 247 -6.76 -9.52 -0.23
C PHE A 247 -8.28 -9.33 -0.14
N GLY A 248 -8.96 -9.21 -1.26
CA GLY A 248 -10.41 -9.08 -1.30
C GLY A 248 -10.94 -8.79 -2.70
N HIS A 249 -12.22 -8.40 -2.73
CA HIS A 249 -12.97 -8.24 -3.96
C HIS A 249 -14.09 -7.20 -3.78
N VAL A 250 -14.29 -6.34 -4.77
CA VAL A 250 -15.40 -5.39 -4.83
C VAL A 250 -16.70 -6.18 -5.08
N THR A 251 -17.65 -6.05 -4.17
CA THR A 251 -18.98 -6.67 -4.27
C THR A 251 -20.00 -5.78 -4.97
N GLU A 252 -19.91 -4.47 -4.75
CA GLU A 252 -20.75 -3.45 -5.40
C GLU A 252 -19.94 -2.18 -5.68
N GLY A 253 -20.31 -1.41 -6.72
CA GLY A 253 -19.67 -0.14 -7.05
C GLY A 253 -18.53 -0.22 -8.07
N MET A 254 -18.43 -1.30 -8.86
CA MET A 254 -17.47 -1.36 -9.98
C MET A 254 -17.79 -0.38 -11.11
N ASP A 255 -19.02 0.08 -11.23
CA ASP A 255 -19.43 1.19 -12.10
C ASP A 255 -18.82 2.52 -11.65
N ILE A 256 -18.65 2.72 -10.33
CA ILE A 256 -17.94 3.86 -9.75
C ILE A 256 -16.46 3.83 -10.13
N VAL A 257 -15.82 2.65 -10.03
CA VAL A 257 -14.42 2.46 -10.48
C VAL A 257 -14.28 2.79 -11.97
N ASP A 258 -15.21 2.34 -12.80
CA ASP A 258 -15.23 2.65 -14.23
C ASP A 258 -15.41 4.15 -14.50
N GLN A 259 -16.30 4.82 -13.75
CA GLN A 259 -16.51 6.25 -13.89
C GLN A 259 -15.28 7.04 -13.49
N ILE A 260 -14.61 6.66 -12.38
CA ILE A 260 -13.34 7.27 -11.96
C ILE A 260 -12.27 7.11 -13.05
N CYS A 261 -12.13 5.92 -13.63
CA CYS A 261 -11.20 5.68 -14.74
C CYS A 261 -11.52 6.49 -16.00
N LYS A 262 -12.81 6.68 -16.28
CA LYS A 262 -13.27 7.46 -17.45
C LYS A 262 -13.00 8.96 -17.31
N ASP A 263 -13.17 9.48 -16.07
CA ASP A 263 -13.03 10.92 -15.78
C ASP A 263 -11.56 11.31 -15.50
N ALA A 264 -10.72 10.33 -15.21
CA ALA A 264 -9.31 10.54 -14.91
C ALA A 264 -8.57 11.23 -16.04
N LYS A 265 -7.68 12.17 -15.67
CA LYS A 265 -6.79 12.89 -16.59
C LYS A 265 -5.34 12.70 -16.16
N PRO A 266 -4.74 11.55 -16.50
CA PRO A 266 -3.35 11.29 -16.16
C PRO A 266 -2.42 12.32 -16.80
N THR A 267 -1.42 12.76 -16.04
CA THR A 267 -0.39 13.71 -16.49
C THR A 267 0.77 13.03 -17.20
N ASP A 268 0.86 11.70 -17.09
CA ASP A 268 1.90 10.86 -17.69
C ASP A 268 1.36 9.47 -18.07
N ASN A 269 2.21 8.69 -18.74
CA ASN A 269 1.88 7.32 -19.15
C ASN A 269 1.84 6.33 -17.96
N ASN A 270 2.32 6.73 -16.79
CA ASN A 270 2.25 5.94 -15.56
C ASN A 270 0.89 6.08 -14.85
N GLY A 271 0.02 6.97 -15.32
CA GLY A 271 -1.30 7.17 -14.75
C GLY A 271 -1.33 8.15 -13.58
N THR A 272 -0.30 8.97 -13.39
CA THR A 272 -0.23 9.97 -12.32
C THR A 272 -1.33 11.02 -12.48
N ILE A 273 -2.11 11.27 -11.42
CA ILE A 273 -3.16 12.29 -11.38
C ILE A 273 -2.64 13.50 -10.62
N SER A 274 -2.87 14.71 -11.16
CA SER A 274 -2.50 15.95 -10.46
C SER A 274 -3.28 16.09 -9.14
N ALA A 275 -2.65 16.64 -8.11
CA ALA A 275 -3.15 16.62 -6.73
C ALA A 275 -4.53 17.27 -6.55
N ASP A 276 -4.88 18.21 -7.40
CA ASP A 276 -6.17 18.93 -7.43
C ASP A 276 -7.29 18.16 -8.15
N GLU A 277 -6.93 17.15 -8.97
CA GLU A 277 -7.87 16.32 -9.72
C GLU A 277 -8.00 14.89 -9.15
N GLN A 278 -7.26 14.53 -8.09
CA GLN A 278 -7.32 13.20 -7.48
C GLN A 278 -8.67 12.94 -6.82
N PRO A 279 -9.39 11.84 -7.16
CA PRO A 279 -10.60 11.45 -6.44
C PRO A 279 -10.31 11.21 -4.95
N VAL A 280 -11.15 11.74 -4.07
CA VAL A 280 -10.94 11.74 -2.62
C VAL A 280 -11.79 10.66 -1.97
N MET A 281 -11.19 9.75 -1.22
CA MET A 281 -11.88 8.86 -0.30
C MET A 281 -12.32 9.67 0.93
N THR A 282 -13.61 9.90 1.09
CA THR A 282 -14.15 10.65 2.24
C THR A 282 -14.14 9.81 3.51
N SER A 283 -14.33 8.51 3.37
CA SER A 283 -14.24 7.54 4.46
C SER A 283 -13.95 6.13 3.94
N VAL A 284 -13.30 5.32 4.77
CA VAL A 284 -13.24 3.87 4.64
C VAL A 284 -13.76 3.28 5.95
N THR A 285 -14.91 2.62 5.89
CA THR A 285 -15.67 2.19 7.07
C THR A 285 -15.82 0.67 7.07
N ILE A 286 -15.51 0.04 8.21
CA ILE A 286 -15.80 -1.38 8.45
C ILE A 286 -17.27 -1.49 8.83
N ILE A 287 -18.02 -2.42 8.21
CA ILE A 287 -19.48 -2.53 8.33
C ILE A 287 -19.98 -3.84 8.98
N ASP A 288 -19.09 -4.77 9.35
CA ASP A 288 -19.35 -6.00 10.12
C ASP A 288 -18.86 -5.96 11.56
#